data_3ba3723e10405252ebcb57088d2c67a2
#
_entry.id   3ba3723e10405252ebcb57088d2c67a2
#
_cell.length_a   1.000
_cell.length_b   1.000
_cell.length_c   1.000
_cell.angle_alpha   90.00
_cell.angle_beta   90.00
_cell.angle_gamma   90.00
#
_symmetry.space_group_name_H-M   'P 1'
#
loop_
_entity.id
_entity.type
_entity.pdbx_description
1 polymer ?
#
loop_
_entity_poly.entity_id
_entity_poly.type
_entity_poly.pdbx_seq_one_letter_code
_entity_poly.pdbx_strand_id
1 'polypeptide(L)'
;MKKRKTRSLFVLEIVMLFLSILIIAPCLMMIFGSFKTALEANHFNIKPPSEWHFENYIEVFKKGKLLRALKNSVLMVLMTVPAVEILSAVSSFVLARRKGKVAEILYTVLSMGIVVPVSIVPTIALMQALHLQQTKGGMALLYIAMRTSWSIFLLTGFVKSVPRELDEAAFIDGCNVIKLFFYIIFPLMKPVATSVIIATMWTWNDFHLPLYFMSSAANRTLPMTVYYFYGENASQWNLVFADMMIVSIPIVILYLFCQKYIVSGMTAGAVKG
;
A
#
# COMPACT_ATOMS: atom_id res chain seq x y z
N MET A 1 37.65 20.43 13.19
CA MET A 1 36.32 19.81 13.14
C MET A 1 35.79 19.52 11.71
N LYS A 2 36.02 20.35 10.68
CA LYS A 2 35.55 20.08 9.30
C LYS A 2 36.04 18.75 8.69
N LYS A 3 37.34 18.39 8.81
CA LYS A 3 37.90 17.15 8.21
C LYS A 3 37.30 15.85 8.79
N ARG A 4 36.86 15.83 10.05
CA ARG A 4 36.25 14.65 10.68
C ARG A 4 34.82 14.43 10.17
N LYS A 5 34.08 15.52 9.91
CA LYS A 5 32.72 15.48 9.32
C LYS A 5 32.74 14.94 7.88
N THR A 6 33.76 15.34 7.08
CA THR A 6 33.91 14.88 5.68
C THR A 6 34.23 13.38 5.61
N ARG A 7 35.05 12.86 6.54
CA ARG A 7 35.40 11.44 6.59
C ARG A 7 34.22 10.56 7.02
N SER A 8 33.40 11.04 7.94
CA SER A 8 32.16 10.35 8.38
C SER A 8 31.12 10.33 7.24
N LEU A 9 30.98 11.41 6.47
CA LEU A 9 30.10 11.46 5.31
C LEU A 9 30.55 10.49 4.21
N PHE A 10 31.85 10.43 3.92
CA PHE A 10 32.40 9.51 2.93
C PHE A 10 32.18 8.03 3.29
N VAL A 11 32.34 7.67 4.57
CA VAL A 11 32.02 6.30 5.03
C VAL A 11 30.53 6.00 4.87
N LEU A 12 29.66 6.98 5.17
CA LEU A 12 28.22 6.83 4.99
C LEU A 12 27.85 6.65 3.50
N GLU A 13 28.47 7.39 2.59
CA GLU A 13 28.29 7.26 1.15
C GLU A 13 28.67 5.86 0.65
N ILE A 14 29.80 5.32 1.10
CA ILE A 14 30.24 3.97 0.75
C ILE A 14 29.25 2.92 1.25
N VAL A 15 28.76 3.06 2.51
CA VAL A 15 27.77 2.15 3.07
C VAL A 15 26.48 2.21 2.27
N MET A 16 26.01 3.42 1.93
CA MET A 16 24.80 3.61 1.12
C MET A 16 24.97 3.03 -0.30
N LEU A 17 26.15 3.18 -0.92
CA LEU A 17 26.45 2.57 -2.21
C LEU A 17 26.40 1.03 -2.14
N PHE A 18 27.00 0.45 -1.11
CA PHE A 18 26.98 -1.00 -0.92
C PHE A 18 25.54 -1.52 -0.71
N LEU A 19 24.75 -0.84 0.13
CA LEU A 19 23.34 -1.18 0.33
C LEU A 19 22.53 -1.03 -0.96
N SER A 20 22.81 -0.02 -1.77
CA SER A 20 22.16 0.17 -3.08
C SER A 20 22.46 -1.00 -4.04
N ILE A 21 23.71 -1.49 -4.09
CA ILE A 21 24.06 -2.65 -4.90
C ILE A 21 23.32 -3.90 -4.45
N LEU A 22 23.17 -4.11 -3.14
CA LEU A 22 22.43 -5.24 -2.59
C LEU A 22 20.95 -5.24 -3.00
N ILE A 23 20.35 -4.06 -3.14
CA ILE A 23 18.96 -3.91 -3.59
C ILE A 23 18.84 -4.02 -5.12
N ILE A 24 19.81 -3.46 -5.85
CA ILE A 24 19.80 -3.45 -7.32
C ILE A 24 20.05 -4.84 -7.90
N ALA A 25 20.89 -5.66 -7.27
CA ALA A 25 21.24 -6.98 -7.79
C ALA A 25 20.02 -7.91 -8.03
N PRO A 26 19.08 -8.11 -7.08
CA PRO A 26 17.87 -8.89 -7.34
C PRO A 26 16.96 -8.23 -8.40
N CYS A 27 16.92 -6.90 -8.50
CA CYS A 27 16.17 -6.22 -9.55
C CYS A 27 16.76 -6.52 -10.94
N LEU A 28 18.08 -6.46 -11.10
CA LEU A 28 18.74 -6.84 -12.34
C LEU A 28 18.53 -8.30 -12.68
N MET A 29 18.60 -9.20 -11.69
CA MET A 29 18.30 -10.62 -11.89
C MET A 29 16.87 -10.82 -12.40
N MET A 30 15.90 -10.13 -11.85
CA MET A 30 14.51 -10.17 -12.29
C MET A 30 14.37 -9.61 -13.73
N ILE A 31 14.98 -8.47 -14.03
CA ILE A 31 14.96 -7.85 -15.38
C ILE A 31 15.57 -8.80 -16.41
N PHE A 32 16.80 -9.26 -16.21
CA PHE A 32 17.43 -10.16 -17.17
C PHE A 32 16.75 -11.52 -17.22
N GLY A 33 16.37 -12.06 -16.05
CA GLY A 33 15.67 -13.34 -15.95
C GLY A 33 14.36 -13.38 -16.75
N SER A 34 13.65 -12.26 -16.84
CA SER A 34 12.39 -12.16 -17.58
C SER A 34 12.53 -12.32 -19.09
N PHE A 35 13.74 -12.11 -19.65
CA PHE A 35 14.05 -12.26 -21.06
C PHE A 35 14.83 -13.54 -21.38
N LYS A 36 15.13 -14.39 -20.38
CA LYS A 36 15.87 -15.64 -20.56
C LYS A 36 14.94 -16.80 -20.98
N THR A 37 15.59 -17.88 -21.45
CA THR A 37 14.92 -19.19 -21.52
C THR A 37 14.64 -19.74 -20.13
N ALA A 38 13.76 -20.75 -20.01
CA ALA A 38 13.49 -21.39 -18.71
C ALA A 38 14.76 -21.99 -18.09
N LEU A 39 15.64 -22.58 -18.90
CA LEU A 39 16.91 -23.16 -18.43
C LEU A 39 17.86 -22.09 -17.91
N GLU A 40 18.05 -20.99 -18.63
CA GLU A 40 18.92 -19.91 -18.20
C GLU A 40 18.39 -19.17 -16.95
N ALA A 41 17.07 -18.97 -16.86
CA ALA A 41 16.45 -18.30 -15.73
C ALA A 41 16.62 -19.10 -14.41
N ASN A 42 16.66 -20.42 -14.48
CA ASN A 42 16.86 -21.30 -13.34
C ASN A 42 18.25 -21.18 -12.70
N HIS A 43 19.22 -20.54 -13.37
CA HIS A 43 20.55 -20.27 -12.77
C HIS A 43 20.57 -19.06 -11.83
N PHE A 44 19.51 -18.28 -11.73
CA PHE A 44 19.39 -17.14 -10.80
C PHE A 44 20.60 -16.19 -10.79
N ASN A 45 21.10 -15.84 -11.97
CA ASN A 45 22.27 -14.97 -12.11
C ASN A 45 21.93 -13.65 -12.80
N ILE A 46 22.79 -12.64 -12.61
CA ILE A 46 22.67 -11.30 -13.18
C ILE A 46 23.29 -11.16 -14.58
N LYS A 47 23.71 -12.27 -15.22
CA LYS A 47 24.23 -12.21 -16.58
C LYS A 47 23.10 -11.83 -17.55
N PRO A 48 23.35 -11.00 -18.57
CA PRO A 48 22.39 -10.77 -19.63
C PRO A 48 21.95 -12.07 -20.30
N PRO A 49 20.74 -12.13 -20.85
CA PRO A 49 20.29 -13.31 -21.62
C PRO A 49 21.17 -13.52 -22.87
N SER A 50 21.39 -14.77 -23.26
CA SER A 50 22.08 -15.08 -24.53
C SER A 50 21.26 -14.64 -25.74
N GLU A 51 19.93 -14.80 -25.65
CA GLU A 51 18.95 -14.29 -26.60
C GLU A 51 17.80 -13.63 -25.85
N TRP A 52 17.23 -12.55 -26.41
CA TRP A 52 16.17 -11.78 -25.76
C TRP A 52 14.79 -12.36 -26.11
N HIS A 53 14.15 -13.05 -25.18
CA HIS A 53 12.84 -13.69 -25.31
C HIS A 53 11.70 -12.76 -24.88
N PHE A 54 11.27 -11.86 -25.75
CA PHE A 54 10.12 -10.96 -25.51
C PHE A 54 8.79 -11.73 -25.46
N GLU A 55 8.72 -12.90 -26.08
CA GLU A 55 7.57 -13.80 -26.06
C GLU A 55 7.15 -14.23 -24.64
N ASN A 56 8.07 -14.25 -23.67
CA ASN A 56 7.75 -14.50 -22.27
C ASN A 56 6.65 -13.56 -21.74
N TYR A 57 6.71 -12.29 -22.10
CA TYR A 57 5.70 -11.30 -21.71
C TYR A 57 4.34 -11.55 -22.36
N ILE A 58 4.33 -11.96 -23.64
CA ILE A 58 3.09 -12.28 -24.36
C ILE A 58 2.44 -13.52 -23.75
N GLU A 59 3.25 -14.51 -23.40
CA GLU A 59 2.79 -15.75 -22.78
C GLU A 59 2.19 -15.48 -21.39
N VAL A 60 2.89 -14.75 -20.57
CA VAL A 60 2.44 -14.34 -19.23
C VAL A 60 1.13 -13.54 -19.32
N PHE A 61 1.05 -12.58 -20.23
CA PHE A 61 -0.14 -11.76 -20.42
C PHE A 61 -1.38 -12.61 -20.75
N LYS A 62 -1.23 -13.61 -21.64
CA LYS A 62 -2.31 -14.49 -22.08
C LYS A 62 -2.65 -15.53 -21.00
N LYS A 63 -1.68 -16.32 -20.52
CA LYS A 63 -1.89 -17.39 -19.54
C LYS A 63 -2.34 -16.85 -18.18
N GLY A 64 -1.71 -15.80 -17.69
CA GLY A 64 -2.04 -15.16 -16.43
C GLY A 64 -3.34 -14.37 -16.43
N LYS A 65 -3.98 -14.19 -17.63
CA LYS A 65 -5.20 -13.35 -17.78
C LYS A 65 -5.01 -11.97 -17.15
N LEU A 66 -3.83 -11.36 -17.39
CA LEU A 66 -3.36 -10.18 -16.66
C LEU A 66 -4.30 -8.99 -16.76
N LEU A 67 -5.00 -8.80 -17.88
CA LEU A 67 -5.98 -7.72 -18.01
C LEU A 67 -7.14 -7.86 -17.00
N ARG A 68 -7.58 -9.10 -16.72
CA ARG A 68 -8.60 -9.36 -15.70
C ARG A 68 -8.03 -9.11 -14.31
N ALA A 69 -6.82 -9.58 -14.04
CA ALA A 69 -6.14 -9.38 -12.76
C ALA A 69 -5.90 -7.90 -12.49
N LEU A 70 -5.49 -7.12 -13.49
CA LEU A 70 -5.35 -5.67 -13.42
C LEU A 70 -6.68 -4.99 -13.06
N LYS A 71 -7.76 -5.33 -13.76
CA LYS A 71 -9.10 -4.81 -13.45
C LYS A 71 -9.52 -5.13 -12.01
N ASN A 72 -9.22 -6.34 -11.53
CA ASN A 72 -9.52 -6.73 -10.15
C ASN A 72 -8.69 -5.91 -9.15
N SER A 73 -7.38 -5.73 -9.38
CA SER A 73 -6.53 -4.90 -8.51
C SER A 73 -6.99 -3.45 -8.45
N VAL A 74 -7.30 -2.86 -9.61
CA VAL A 74 -7.84 -1.49 -9.68
C VAL A 74 -9.17 -1.40 -8.94
N LEU A 75 -10.07 -2.36 -9.14
CA LEU A 75 -11.36 -2.39 -8.45
C LEU A 75 -11.19 -2.51 -6.93
N MET A 76 -10.26 -3.34 -6.45
CA MET A 76 -9.95 -3.45 -5.02
C MET A 76 -9.50 -2.11 -4.44
N VAL A 77 -8.60 -1.41 -5.11
CA VAL A 77 -8.15 -0.06 -4.69
C VAL A 77 -9.32 0.92 -4.66
N LEU A 78 -10.12 0.96 -5.73
CA LEU A 78 -11.26 1.90 -5.84
C LEU A 78 -12.38 1.61 -4.82
N MET A 79 -12.60 0.37 -4.44
CA MET A 79 -13.58 0.01 -3.40
C MET A 79 -13.05 0.30 -2.00
N THR A 80 -11.77 0.13 -1.77
CA THR A 80 -11.16 0.17 -0.43
C THR A 80 -10.71 1.58 -0.06
N VAL A 81 -9.85 2.18 -0.88
CA VAL A 81 -9.13 3.41 -0.49
C VAL A 81 -10.06 4.59 -0.24
N PRO A 82 -11.03 4.92 -1.12
CA PRO A 82 -11.95 6.02 -0.85
C PRO A 82 -12.76 5.81 0.44
N ALA A 83 -13.21 4.57 0.69
CA ALA A 83 -13.97 4.24 1.90
C ALA A 83 -13.11 4.40 3.17
N VAL A 84 -11.86 3.89 3.15
CA VAL A 84 -10.89 4.07 4.23
C VAL A 84 -10.69 5.55 4.54
N GLU A 85 -10.43 6.36 3.52
CA GLU A 85 -10.08 7.76 3.72
C GLU A 85 -11.27 8.59 4.21
N ILE A 86 -12.46 8.36 3.67
CA ILE A 86 -13.67 9.06 4.12
C ILE A 86 -13.96 8.70 5.59
N LEU A 87 -13.98 7.41 5.92
CA LEU A 87 -14.23 6.95 7.28
C LEU A 87 -13.16 7.48 8.26
N SER A 88 -11.90 7.44 7.86
CA SER A 88 -10.80 7.88 8.70
C SER A 88 -10.78 9.40 8.88
N ALA A 89 -11.03 10.17 7.85
CA ALA A 89 -11.04 11.63 7.95
C ALA A 89 -12.17 12.11 8.87
N VAL A 90 -13.40 11.59 8.70
CA VAL A 90 -14.53 11.93 9.56
C VAL A 90 -14.29 11.49 11.00
N SER A 91 -13.86 10.24 11.19
CA SER A 91 -13.56 9.71 12.54
C SER A 91 -12.47 10.50 13.23
N SER A 92 -11.39 10.83 12.51
CA SER A 92 -10.26 11.60 13.03
C SER A 92 -10.65 13.01 13.46
N PHE A 93 -11.50 13.67 12.68
CA PHE A 93 -12.05 14.97 13.05
C PHE A 93 -12.83 14.91 14.36
N VAL A 94 -13.77 13.96 14.47
CA VAL A 94 -14.59 13.79 15.68
C VAL A 94 -13.71 13.46 16.90
N LEU A 95 -12.80 12.50 16.75
CA LEU A 95 -11.93 12.04 17.84
C LEU A 95 -10.92 13.13 18.29
N ALA A 96 -10.45 13.98 17.39
CA ALA A 96 -9.54 15.06 17.70
C ALA A 96 -10.23 16.26 18.39
N ARG A 97 -11.49 16.53 18.05
CA ARG A 97 -12.25 17.69 18.56
C ARG A 97 -13.05 17.38 19.82
N ARG A 98 -13.50 16.15 19.99
CA ARG A 98 -14.26 15.73 21.17
C ARG A 98 -13.34 15.50 22.35
N LYS A 99 -13.70 16.10 23.50
CA LYS A 99 -13.02 15.88 24.78
C LYS A 99 -13.77 14.81 25.58
N GLY A 100 -13.06 14.03 26.38
CA GLY A 100 -13.63 13.10 27.35
C GLY A 100 -13.20 11.65 27.14
N LYS A 101 -13.37 10.84 28.18
CA LYS A 101 -12.93 9.43 28.26
C LYS A 101 -13.44 8.56 27.11
N VAL A 102 -14.66 8.80 26.62
CA VAL A 102 -15.24 8.01 25.53
C VAL A 102 -14.46 8.19 24.23
N ALA A 103 -14.08 9.44 23.89
CA ALA A 103 -13.29 9.70 22.68
C ALA A 103 -11.87 9.09 22.79
N GLU A 104 -11.27 9.13 23.97
CA GLU A 104 -9.96 8.52 24.24
C GLU A 104 -10.01 6.99 24.13
N ILE A 105 -11.04 6.34 24.70
CA ILE A 105 -11.25 4.90 24.63
C ILE A 105 -11.47 4.49 23.15
N LEU A 106 -12.34 5.19 22.43
CA LEU A 106 -12.62 4.88 21.02
C LEU A 106 -11.36 5.05 20.17
N TYR A 107 -10.60 6.12 20.36
CA TYR A 107 -9.33 6.30 19.67
C TYR A 107 -8.33 5.17 19.97
N THR A 108 -8.23 4.77 21.23
CA THR A 108 -7.34 3.68 21.64
C THR A 108 -7.77 2.36 21.01
N VAL A 109 -9.05 2.01 21.08
CA VAL A 109 -9.58 0.76 20.51
C VAL A 109 -9.38 0.72 18.99
N LEU A 110 -9.69 1.81 18.30
CA LEU A 110 -9.49 1.89 16.85
C LEU A 110 -8.00 1.81 16.47
N SER A 111 -7.13 2.43 17.26
CA SER A 111 -5.68 2.37 17.04
C SER A 111 -5.06 1.00 17.35
N MET A 112 -5.66 0.22 18.26
CA MET A 112 -5.21 -1.16 18.54
C MET A 112 -5.24 -2.05 17.28
N GLY A 113 -6.14 -1.77 16.33
CA GLY A 113 -6.19 -2.49 15.06
C GLY A 113 -4.91 -2.38 14.20
N ILE A 114 -3.98 -1.47 14.54
CA ILE A 114 -2.66 -1.40 13.89
C ILE A 114 -1.76 -2.56 14.35
N VAL A 115 -1.88 -2.94 15.61
CA VAL A 115 -0.98 -3.91 16.26
C VAL A 115 -1.54 -5.33 16.22
N VAL A 116 -2.87 -5.46 16.27
CA VAL A 116 -3.52 -6.77 16.30
C VAL A 116 -3.46 -7.44 14.93
N PRO A 117 -2.76 -8.59 14.80
CA PRO A 117 -2.68 -9.27 13.51
C PRO A 117 -4.03 -9.90 13.16
N VAL A 118 -4.33 -9.94 11.86
CA VAL A 118 -5.52 -10.66 11.37
C VAL A 118 -5.34 -12.16 11.58
N SER A 119 -6.21 -12.74 12.40
CA SER A 119 -6.28 -14.18 12.58
C SER A 119 -7.03 -14.80 11.39
N ILE A 120 -6.33 -15.48 10.48
CA ILE A 120 -6.88 -15.96 9.20
C ILE A 120 -8.09 -16.89 9.43
N VAL A 121 -7.96 -17.92 10.26
CA VAL A 121 -9.01 -18.95 10.46
C VAL A 121 -10.30 -18.37 11.06
N PRO A 122 -10.27 -17.62 12.17
CA PRO A 122 -11.48 -16.98 12.69
C PRO A 122 -12.12 -16.00 11.72
N THR A 123 -11.31 -15.26 10.96
CA THR A 123 -11.81 -14.30 9.97
C THR A 123 -12.49 -15.03 8.80
N ILE A 124 -11.96 -16.17 8.33
CA ILE A 124 -12.64 -17.02 7.33
C ILE A 124 -14.00 -17.47 7.86
N ALA A 125 -14.06 -17.98 9.08
CA ALA A 125 -15.32 -18.44 9.68
C ALA A 125 -16.36 -17.30 9.77
N LEU A 126 -15.93 -16.10 10.18
CA LEU A 126 -16.78 -14.92 10.21
C LEU A 126 -17.29 -14.54 8.81
N MET A 127 -16.39 -14.49 7.82
CA MET A 127 -16.76 -14.14 6.45
C MET A 127 -17.69 -15.19 5.81
N GLN A 128 -17.54 -16.47 6.16
CA GLN A 128 -18.48 -17.53 5.76
C GLN A 128 -19.86 -17.33 6.38
N ALA A 129 -19.92 -17.05 7.68
CA ALA A 129 -21.17 -16.79 8.38
C ALA A 129 -21.92 -15.57 7.81
N LEU A 130 -21.18 -14.56 7.32
CA LEU A 130 -21.73 -13.36 6.68
C LEU A 130 -21.95 -13.51 5.16
N HIS A 131 -21.70 -14.67 4.57
CA HIS A 131 -21.76 -14.92 3.12
C HIS A 131 -20.87 -13.97 2.28
N LEU A 132 -19.76 -13.52 2.85
CA LEU A 132 -18.82 -12.57 2.23
C LEU A 132 -17.53 -13.24 1.71
N GLN A 133 -17.27 -14.49 2.08
CA GLN A 133 -16.09 -15.22 1.64
C GLN A 133 -16.08 -15.39 0.12
N GLN A 134 -14.90 -15.34 -0.49
CA GLN A 134 -14.67 -15.44 -1.95
C GLN A 134 -15.36 -14.32 -2.77
N THR A 135 -15.82 -13.24 -2.12
CA THR A 135 -16.41 -12.09 -2.78
C THR A 135 -15.47 -10.88 -2.77
N LYS A 136 -15.55 -10.05 -3.81
CA LYS A 136 -14.79 -8.79 -3.86
C LYS A 136 -15.24 -7.81 -2.78
N GLY A 137 -16.55 -7.77 -2.49
CA GLY A 137 -17.11 -6.94 -1.42
C GLY A 137 -16.60 -7.33 -0.04
N GLY A 138 -16.57 -8.63 0.25
CA GLY A 138 -16.02 -9.15 1.52
C GLY A 138 -14.55 -8.81 1.69
N MET A 139 -13.76 -8.99 0.61
CA MET A 139 -12.34 -8.62 0.64
C MET A 139 -12.13 -7.11 0.83
N ALA A 140 -12.93 -6.27 0.17
CA ALA A 140 -12.87 -4.82 0.34
C ALA A 140 -13.23 -4.42 1.77
N LEU A 141 -14.27 -5.01 2.38
CA LEU A 141 -14.63 -4.77 3.78
C LEU A 141 -13.51 -5.15 4.76
N LEU A 142 -12.85 -6.29 4.52
CA LEU A 142 -11.70 -6.69 5.33
C LEU A 142 -10.57 -5.66 5.24
N TYR A 143 -10.25 -5.21 4.04
CA TYR A 143 -9.25 -4.16 3.84
C TYR A 143 -9.65 -2.84 4.50
N ILE A 144 -10.92 -2.42 4.38
CA ILE A 144 -11.42 -1.21 5.02
C ILE A 144 -11.22 -1.31 6.53
N ALA A 145 -11.63 -2.41 7.15
CA ALA A 145 -11.47 -2.61 8.58
C ALA A 145 -10.01 -2.50 9.04
N MET A 146 -9.09 -3.13 8.31
CA MET A 146 -7.66 -3.12 8.66
C MET A 146 -6.98 -1.77 8.43
N ARG A 147 -7.23 -1.15 7.27
CA ARG A 147 -6.52 0.08 6.86
C ARG A 147 -7.01 1.32 7.61
N THR A 148 -8.30 1.35 7.97
CA THR A 148 -8.92 2.48 8.68
C THR A 148 -8.21 2.77 10.01
N SER A 149 -7.77 1.76 10.75
CA SER A 149 -7.05 1.93 12.02
C SER A 149 -5.80 2.79 11.88
N TRP A 150 -4.96 2.48 10.91
CA TRP A 150 -3.73 3.24 10.64
C TRP A 150 -4.03 4.66 10.14
N SER A 151 -4.99 4.81 9.23
CA SER A 151 -5.38 6.12 8.71
C SER A 151 -5.97 7.01 9.80
N ILE A 152 -6.82 6.48 10.70
CA ILE A 152 -7.34 7.21 11.87
C ILE A 152 -6.19 7.69 12.77
N PHE A 153 -5.23 6.81 13.05
CA PHE A 153 -4.09 7.18 13.88
C PHE A 153 -3.31 8.35 13.28
N LEU A 154 -2.95 8.27 12.00
CA LEU A 154 -2.22 9.32 11.28
C LEU A 154 -3.00 10.63 11.24
N LEU A 155 -4.25 10.57 10.79
CA LEU A 155 -5.07 11.76 10.57
C LEU A 155 -5.50 12.44 11.89
N THR A 156 -5.77 11.66 12.95
CA THR A 156 -6.09 12.22 14.26
C THR A 156 -4.92 13.02 14.84
N GLY A 157 -3.70 12.51 14.69
CA GLY A 157 -2.50 13.22 15.09
C GLY A 157 -2.37 14.57 14.38
N PHE A 158 -2.67 14.61 13.09
CA PHE A 158 -2.67 15.86 12.32
C PHE A 158 -3.80 16.81 12.75
N VAL A 159 -5.05 16.36 12.83
CA VAL A 159 -6.19 17.22 13.20
C VAL A 159 -6.01 17.80 14.59
N LYS A 160 -5.39 17.08 15.53
CA LYS A 160 -5.02 17.62 16.85
C LYS A 160 -4.01 18.76 16.77
N SER A 161 -3.19 18.85 15.73
CA SER A 161 -2.22 19.94 15.54
C SER A 161 -2.82 21.19 14.90
N VAL A 162 -4.02 21.09 14.32
CA VAL A 162 -4.74 22.23 13.75
C VAL A 162 -5.32 23.08 14.88
N PRO A 163 -5.01 24.41 14.94
CA PRO A 163 -5.48 25.30 15.99
C PRO A 163 -7.01 25.31 16.10
N ARG A 164 -7.53 25.35 17.34
CA ARG A 164 -8.99 25.36 17.59
C ARG A 164 -9.62 26.72 17.28
N GLU A 165 -8.83 27.75 17.24
CA GLU A 165 -9.22 29.11 16.88
C GLU A 165 -9.83 29.17 15.48
N LEU A 166 -9.44 28.25 14.58
CA LEU A 166 -10.07 28.12 13.27
C LEU A 166 -11.51 27.60 13.36
N ASP A 167 -11.78 26.69 14.30
CA ASP A 167 -13.10 26.16 14.54
C ASP A 167 -14.02 27.27 15.11
N GLU A 168 -13.49 28.03 16.07
CA GLU A 168 -14.19 29.14 16.73
C GLU A 168 -14.53 30.25 15.74
N ALA A 169 -13.56 30.67 14.90
CA ALA A 169 -13.80 31.66 13.86
C ALA A 169 -14.88 31.18 12.87
N ALA A 170 -14.82 29.92 12.44
CA ALA A 170 -15.81 29.35 11.54
C ALA A 170 -17.23 29.32 12.15
N PHE A 171 -17.35 29.06 13.44
CA PHE A 171 -18.66 29.12 14.12
C PHE A 171 -19.20 30.55 14.23
N ILE A 172 -18.33 31.55 14.46
CA ILE A 172 -18.70 32.98 14.45
C ILE A 172 -19.20 33.37 13.06
N ASP A 173 -18.57 32.85 11.97
CA ASP A 173 -18.98 33.06 10.59
C ASP A 173 -20.25 32.26 10.18
N GLY A 174 -20.90 31.56 11.13
CA GLY A 174 -22.16 30.83 10.91
C GLY A 174 -21.98 29.45 10.26
N CYS A 175 -20.77 28.88 10.26
CA CYS A 175 -20.57 27.53 9.81
C CYS A 175 -21.15 26.51 10.81
N ASN A 176 -21.84 25.50 10.31
CA ASN A 176 -22.14 24.31 11.11
C ASN A 176 -20.97 23.31 11.06
N VAL A 177 -21.01 22.26 11.89
CA VAL A 177 -19.96 21.25 12.02
C VAL A 177 -19.62 20.57 10.67
N ILE A 178 -20.60 20.36 9.82
CA ILE A 178 -20.43 19.73 8.49
C ILE A 178 -19.66 20.68 7.57
N LYS A 179 -20.06 21.95 7.53
CA LYS A 179 -19.35 22.98 6.75
C LYS A 179 -17.94 23.19 7.27
N LEU A 180 -17.74 23.25 8.59
CA LEU A 180 -16.41 23.31 9.20
C LEU A 180 -15.53 22.16 8.73
N PHE A 181 -16.04 20.92 8.75
CA PHE A 181 -15.27 19.77 8.30
C PHE A 181 -14.92 19.88 6.81
N PHE A 182 -15.88 20.01 5.91
CA PHE A 182 -15.64 19.91 4.46
C PHE A 182 -14.93 21.14 3.86
N TYR A 183 -15.18 22.34 4.37
CA TYR A 183 -14.66 23.57 3.75
C TYR A 183 -13.39 24.09 4.44
N ILE A 184 -13.13 23.72 5.71
CA ILE A 184 -11.98 24.24 6.45
C ILE A 184 -11.03 23.12 6.83
N ILE A 185 -11.48 22.11 7.59
CA ILE A 185 -10.58 21.11 8.14
C ILE A 185 -10.07 20.13 7.06
N PHE A 186 -10.97 19.56 6.26
CA PHE A 186 -10.60 18.55 5.26
C PHE A 186 -9.61 19.07 4.20
N PRO A 187 -9.75 20.29 3.63
CA PRO A 187 -8.76 20.86 2.72
C PRO A 187 -7.38 21.08 3.35
N LEU A 188 -7.33 21.32 4.67
CA LEU A 188 -6.08 21.46 5.41
C LEU A 188 -5.39 20.11 5.68
N MET A 189 -6.12 18.99 5.61
CA MET A 189 -5.62 17.66 5.92
C MET A 189 -4.67 17.11 4.84
N LYS A 190 -3.53 17.79 4.62
CA LYS A 190 -2.48 17.35 3.68
C LYS A 190 -2.07 15.88 3.86
N PRO A 191 -1.99 15.31 5.09
CA PRO A 191 -1.66 13.90 5.29
C PRO A 191 -2.68 12.91 4.68
N VAL A 192 -3.89 13.34 4.30
CA VAL A 192 -4.83 12.48 3.55
C VAL A 192 -4.20 12.00 2.25
N ALA A 193 -3.49 12.86 1.53
CA ALA A 193 -2.80 12.44 0.30
C ALA A 193 -1.76 11.33 0.57
N THR A 194 -1.01 11.45 1.65
CA THR A 194 -0.05 10.41 2.08
C THR A 194 -0.76 9.13 2.47
N SER A 195 -1.86 9.22 3.22
CA SER A 195 -2.69 8.08 3.61
C SER A 195 -3.26 7.34 2.41
N VAL A 196 -3.83 8.07 1.43
CA VAL A 196 -4.31 7.52 0.14
C VAL A 196 -3.22 6.71 -0.56
N ILE A 197 -2.01 7.28 -0.67
CA ILE A 197 -0.90 6.62 -1.38
C ILE A 197 -0.50 5.33 -0.65
N ILE A 198 -0.33 5.38 0.67
CA ILE A 198 0.10 4.23 1.46
C ILE A 198 -1.00 3.15 1.45
N ALA A 199 -2.27 3.51 1.64
CA ALA A 199 -3.38 2.58 1.58
C ALA A 199 -3.49 1.92 0.17
N THR A 200 -3.24 2.69 -0.90
CA THR A 200 -3.17 2.18 -2.27
C THR A 200 -2.04 1.18 -2.42
N MET A 201 -0.83 1.53 -2.00
CA MET A 201 0.34 0.64 -2.09
C MET A 201 0.12 -0.66 -1.31
N TRP A 202 -0.41 -0.59 -0.11
CA TRP A 202 -0.70 -1.78 0.69
C TRP A 202 -1.79 -2.65 0.08
N THR A 203 -2.86 -2.04 -0.46
CA THR A 203 -3.95 -2.80 -1.10
C THR A 203 -3.50 -3.42 -2.41
N TRP A 204 -2.69 -2.69 -3.19
CA TRP A 204 -2.16 -3.18 -4.46
C TRP A 204 -1.18 -4.34 -4.29
N ASN A 205 -0.23 -4.21 -3.35
CA ASN A 205 0.85 -5.19 -3.18
C ASN A 205 0.43 -6.41 -2.36
N ASP A 206 -0.77 -6.41 -1.77
CA ASP A 206 -1.19 -7.53 -0.94
C ASP A 206 -1.48 -8.76 -1.79
N PHE A 207 -0.77 -9.81 -1.46
CA PHE A 207 -0.90 -11.14 -2.01
C PHE A 207 -1.53 -12.10 -1.00
N HIS A 208 -1.18 -11.97 0.30
CA HIS A 208 -1.52 -12.96 1.32
C HIS A 208 -3.03 -13.05 1.59
N LEU A 209 -3.65 -11.91 1.88
CA LEU A 209 -5.08 -11.91 2.21
C LEU A 209 -5.96 -12.35 1.02
N PRO A 210 -5.76 -11.85 -0.22
CA PRO A 210 -6.51 -12.34 -1.36
C PRO A 210 -6.35 -13.85 -1.60
N LEU A 211 -5.18 -14.43 -1.29
CA LEU A 211 -4.97 -15.87 -1.42
C LEU A 211 -5.91 -16.69 -0.54
N TYR A 212 -6.20 -16.25 0.69
CA TYR A 212 -7.08 -16.95 1.61
C TYR A 212 -8.55 -16.57 1.45
N PHE A 213 -8.84 -15.31 1.16
CA PHE A 213 -10.19 -14.76 1.19
C PHE A 213 -10.83 -14.61 -0.18
N MET A 214 -10.05 -14.66 -1.29
CA MET A 214 -10.52 -14.43 -2.65
C MET A 214 -9.73 -15.25 -3.68
N SER A 215 -9.53 -16.54 -3.43
CA SER A 215 -8.63 -17.42 -4.20
C SER A 215 -9.14 -17.83 -5.59
N SER A 216 -10.41 -17.56 -5.94
CA SER A 216 -10.97 -17.97 -7.22
C SER A 216 -10.24 -17.36 -8.41
N ALA A 217 -10.04 -18.12 -9.49
CA ALA A 217 -9.36 -17.67 -10.71
C ALA A 217 -10.01 -16.41 -11.34
N ALA A 218 -11.32 -16.21 -11.15
CA ALA A 218 -12.04 -15.04 -11.64
C ALA A 218 -11.71 -13.76 -10.87
N ASN A 219 -11.34 -13.88 -9.59
CA ASN A 219 -11.12 -12.78 -8.67
C ASN A 219 -9.63 -12.47 -8.43
N ARG A 220 -8.71 -13.21 -9.02
CA ARG A 220 -7.26 -12.96 -8.86
C ARG A 220 -6.90 -11.50 -9.10
N THR A 221 -6.09 -10.95 -8.19
CA THR A 221 -5.42 -9.66 -8.34
C THR A 221 -4.07 -9.83 -9.04
N LEU A 222 -3.45 -8.75 -9.47
CA LEU A 222 -2.15 -8.81 -10.14
C LEU A 222 -1.06 -9.53 -9.30
N PRO A 223 -0.85 -9.22 -8.00
CA PRO A 223 0.17 -9.96 -7.22
C PRO A 223 -0.10 -11.48 -7.13
N MET A 224 -1.36 -11.89 -7.22
CA MET A 224 -1.70 -13.32 -7.21
C MET A 224 -1.32 -14.06 -8.49
N THR A 225 -1.10 -13.37 -9.61
CA THR A 225 -0.67 -14.02 -10.85
C THR A 225 0.75 -14.55 -10.74
N VAL A 226 1.61 -13.88 -9.98
CA VAL A 226 2.98 -14.36 -9.68
C VAL A 226 2.94 -15.74 -9.02
N TYR A 227 2.04 -15.94 -8.07
CA TYR A 227 1.87 -17.24 -7.41
C TYR A 227 1.37 -18.33 -8.37
N TYR A 228 0.51 -17.98 -9.32
CA TYR A 228 0.05 -18.91 -10.35
C TYR A 228 1.22 -19.46 -11.16
N PHE A 229 2.11 -18.58 -11.67
CA PHE A 229 3.27 -19.00 -12.44
C PHE A 229 4.31 -19.77 -11.61
N TYR A 230 4.50 -19.38 -10.36
CA TYR A 230 5.37 -20.08 -9.43
C TYR A 230 4.83 -21.48 -9.08
N GLY A 231 3.52 -21.60 -8.79
CA GLY A 231 2.92 -22.86 -8.35
C GLY A 231 2.70 -23.88 -9.45
N GLU A 232 2.23 -23.44 -10.63
CA GLU A 232 1.92 -24.35 -11.75
C GLU A 232 3.14 -24.64 -12.65
N ASN A 233 4.11 -23.72 -12.71
CA ASN A 233 5.28 -23.79 -13.58
C ASN A 233 6.58 -23.55 -12.79
N ALA A 234 6.77 -24.28 -11.69
CA ALA A 234 7.91 -24.10 -10.78
C ALA A 234 9.30 -24.16 -11.45
N SER A 235 9.39 -24.73 -12.66
CA SER A 235 10.62 -24.75 -13.47
C SER A 235 10.72 -23.60 -14.48
N GLN A 236 9.70 -22.75 -14.63
CA GLN A 236 9.66 -21.67 -15.63
C GLN A 236 9.88 -20.30 -14.99
N TRP A 237 11.02 -20.10 -14.35
CA TRP A 237 11.35 -18.85 -13.67
C TRP A 237 11.40 -17.64 -14.60
N ASN A 238 11.65 -17.82 -15.90
CA ASN A 238 11.55 -16.77 -16.90
C ASN A 238 10.16 -16.14 -16.92
N LEU A 239 9.10 -16.94 -16.86
CA LEU A 239 7.71 -16.45 -16.81
C LEU A 239 7.40 -15.81 -15.46
N VAL A 240 7.89 -16.38 -14.36
CA VAL A 240 7.75 -15.77 -13.02
C VAL A 240 8.37 -14.39 -12.99
N PHE A 241 9.59 -14.24 -13.50
CA PHE A 241 10.26 -12.93 -13.58
C PHE A 241 9.55 -11.96 -14.52
N ALA A 242 9.07 -12.43 -15.66
CA ALA A 242 8.30 -11.60 -16.59
C ALA A 242 6.98 -11.10 -15.97
N ASP A 243 6.27 -11.96 -15.22
CA ASP A 243 5.07 -11.55 -14.50
C ASP A 243 5.38 -10.55 -13.37
N MET A 244 6.41 -10.80 -12.57
CA MET A 244 6.88 -9.86 -11.54
C MET A 244 7.18 -8.48 -12.12
N MET A 245 7.82 -8.40 -13.31
CA MET A 245 8.07 -7.14 -14.00
C MET A 245 6.75 -6.42 -14.33
N ILE A 246 5.79 -7.11 -14.94
CA ILE A 246 4.49 -6.52 -15.31
C ILE A 246 3.73 -6.05 -14.05
N VAL A 247 3.69 -6.86 -13.00
CA VAL A 247 2.99 -6.56 -11.74
C VAL A 247 3.59 -5.35 -11.04
N SER A 248 4.92 -5.15 -11.17
CA SER A 248 5.63 -4.03 -10.53
C SER A 248 5.41 -2.69 -11.24
N ILE A 249 5.15 -2.69 -12.55
CA ILE A 249 5.04 -1.45 -13.36
C ILE A 249 4.03 -0.46 -12.78
N PRO A 250 2.77 -0.82 -12.48
CA PRO A 250 1.78 0.16 -12.01
C PRO A 250 2.17 0.82 -10.69
N ILE A 251 2.76 0.05 -9.76
CA ILE A 251 3.14 0.59 -8.45
C ILE A 251 4.39 1.47 -8.54
N VAL A 252 5.34 1.13 -9.41
CA VAL A 252 6.51 1.98 -9.68
C VAL A 252 6.07 3.29 -10.30
N ILE A 253 5.15 3.27 -11.26
CA ILE A 253 4.57 4.47 -11.86
C ILE A 253 3.90 5.32 -10.78
N LEU A 254 3.02 4.71 -9.96
CA LEU A 254 2.37 5.41 -8.84
C LEU A 254 3.40 6.06 -7.91
N TYR A 255 4.44 5.32 -7.52
CA TYR A 255 5.50 5.82 -6.65
C TYR A 255 6.22 7.03 -7.26
N LEU A 256 6.63 6.96 -8.52
CA LEU A 256 7.33 8.05 -9.20
C LEU A 256 6.52 9.35 -9.22
N PHE A 257 5.21 9.28 -9.42
CA PHE A 257 4.35 10.45 -9.37
C PHE A 257 4.07 10.95 -7.95
N CYS A 258 4.03 10.05 -6.97
CA CYS A 258 3.55 10.34 -5.63
C CYS A 258 4.66 10.51 -4.57
N GLN A 259 5.94 10.18 -4.87
CA GLN A 259 7.05 10.20 -3.91
C GLN A 259 7.19 11.51 -3.13
N LYS A 260 6.95 12.66 -3.77
CA LYS A 260 6.99 13.98 -3.11
C LYS A 260 5.98 14.14 -1.98
N TYR A 261 4.81 13.52 -2.13
CA TYR A 261 3.75 13.57 -1.11
C TYR A 261 4.05 12.63 0.06
N ILE A 262 4.69 11.47 -0.21
CA ILE A 262 5.12 10.52 0.81
C ILE A 262 6.13 11.18 1.74
N VAL A 263 7.18 11.79 1.16
CA VAL A 263 8.24 12.45 1.95
C VAL A 263 7.68 13.62 2.76
N SER A 264 6.85 14.48 2.16
CA SER A 264 6.27 15.63 2.87
C SER A 264 5.32 15.24 3.99
N GLY A 265 4.53 14.17 3.82
CA GLY A 265 3.59 13.72 4.85
C GLY A 265 4.26 13.05 6.04
N MET A 266 5.33 12.28 5.80
CA MET A 266 6.12 11.66 6.86
C MET A 266 6.86 12.71 7.71
N THR A 267 7.39 13.75 7.09
CA THR A 267 8.08 14.84 7.80
C THR A 267 7.12 15.72 8.59
N ALA A 268 5.91 15.96 8.12
CA ALA A 268 4.89 16.75 8.84
C ALA A 268 4.48 16.09 10.18
N GLY A 269 4.59 14.77 10.32
CA GLY A 269 4.37 14.04 11.57
C GLY A 269 5.59 13.99 12.52
N ALA A 270 6.79 14.19 11.98
CA ALA A 270 8.05 14.04 12.72
C ALA A 270 8.57 15.36 13.32
N VAL A 271 8.09 16.53 12.86
CA VAL A 271 8.49 17.83 13.39
C VAL A 271 7.60 18.19 14.59
N LYS A 272 7.80 17.47 15.70
CA LYS A 272 7.47 17.89 17.07
C LYS A 272 8.68 17.63 17.93
N GLY A 273 9.61 18.54 17.90
CA GLY A 273 10.74 18.67 18.79
C GLY A 273 11.07 20.13 18.88
#